data_ccc003f8598de84f0f0a081e49917e4a
#
_entry.id   ccc003f8598de84f0f0a081e49917e4a
#
_cell.length_a   1.000
_cell.length_b   1.000
_cell.length_c   1.000
_cell.angle_alpha   90.00
_cell.angle_beta   90.00
_cell.angle_gamma   90.00
#
_symmetry.space_group_name_H-M   'P 1'
#
loop_
_entity.id
_entity.type
_entity.pdbx_description
1 polymer ?
#
loop_
_entity_poly.entity_id
_entity_poly.type
_entity_poly.pdbx_seq_one_letter_code
_entity_poly.pdbx_strand_id
1 'polypeptide(L)'
;MKTVYLDNAATTFIKPSCVIRDLNFCLKKYCGNPGRSSHKLSLMASEAIYSVREKVADLLHVNTPENVVFTYNATYALNIAIKSFVTEKCHIITSDFEHNSVIRPLESLKKLLGIEYSTIEACSDILTSLKHLTRANTKGIICSIASNVIGDTLPLQVLSDYARNNSLFLIIDASQAYRYSHFQIRCHLR
;
A
#
# COMPACT_ATOMS: atom_id res chain seq x y z
N MET A 1 22.58 29.05 11.88
CA MET A 1 21.20 28.66 12.22
C MET A 1 21.06 27.15 12.07
N LYS A 2 20.44 26.44 13.02
CA LYS A 2 20.16 25.01 12.88
C LYS A 2 18.85 24.87 12.09
N THR A 3 18.90 24.21 10.92
CA THR A 3 17.71 23.97 10.11
C THR A 3 16.82 22.94 10.80
N VAL A 4 15.53 23.24 10.96
CA VAL A 4 14.49 22.31 11.42
C VAL A 4 13.66 21.91 10.22
N TYR A 5 13.62 20.60 9.92
CA TYR A 5 12.85 20.05 8.81
C TYR A 5 11.61 19.34 9.32
N LEU A 6 10.43 19.80 8.95
CA LEU A 6 9.13 19.33 9.45
C LEU A 6 8.28 18.63 8.37
N ASP A 7 8.81 18.42 7.17
CA ASP A 7 8.08 17.85 6.04
C ASP A 7 8.49 16.40 5.71
N ASN A 8 8.76 15.59 6.75
CA ASN A 8 9.15 14.19 6.57
C ASN A 8 8.02 13.31 6.02
N ALA A 9 6.76 13.73 6.12
CA ALA A 9 5.62 13.04 5.50
C ALA A 9 5.70 13.04 3.96
N ALA A 10 6.21 14.11 3.37
CA ALA A 10 6.45 14.19 1.94
C ALA A 10 7.70 13.39 1.53
N THR A 11 8.82 13.58 2.23
CA THR A 11 10.06 12.83 2.02
C THR A 11 10.99 12.96 3.23
N THR A 12 11.71 11.90 3.55
CA THR A 12 12.72 11.91 4.62
C THR A 12 13.93 12.75 4.18
N PHE A 13 14.24 13.85 4.90
CA PHE A 13 15.37 14.72 4.56
C PHE A 13 16.72 14.04 4.80
N ILE A 14 16.96 13.54 6.01
CA ILE A 14 18.21 12.87 6.35
C ILE A 14 18.09 11.39 6.04
N LYS A 15 18.82 10.93 5.02
CA LYS A 15 18.90 9.50 4.70
C LYS A 15 19.90 8.80 5.64
N PRO A 16 19.57 7.64 6.20
CA PRO A 16 20.53 6.83 6.97
C PRO A 16 21.79 6.53 6.11
N SER A 17 22.95 6.54 6.75
CA SER A 17 24.22 6.27 6.06
C SER A 17 24.28 4.91 5.36
N CYS A 18 23.57 3.91 5.90
CA CYS A 18 23.44 2.60 5.26
C CYS A 18 22.75 2.69 3.88
N VAL A 19 21.73 3.54 3.72
CA VAL A 19 21.04 3.71 2.43
C VAL A 19 21.99 4.24 1.37
N ILE A 20 22.81 5.26 1.72
CA ILE A 20 23.77 5.86 0.79
C ILE A 20 24.87 4.84 0.43
N ARG A 21 25.37 4.10 1.44
CA ARG A 21 26.38 3.05 1.24
C ARG A 21 25.86 1.95 0.32
N ASP A 22 24.66 1.45 0.59
CA ASP A 22 24.09 0.34 -0.15
C ASP A 22 23.68 0.73 -1.57
N LEU A 23 23.21 1.97 -1.77
CA LEU A 23 22.98 2.51 -3.11
C LEU A 23 24.29 2.56 -3.94
N ASN A 24 25.37 3.08 -3.35
CA ASN A 24 26.68 3.10 -4.01
C ASN A 24 27.21 1.70 -4.31
N PHE A 25 26.96 0.74 -3.42
CA PHE A 25 27.33 -0.66 -3.63
C PHE A 25 26.54 -1.28 -4.79
N CYS A 26 25.23 -1.07 -4.83
CA CYS A 26 24.35 -1.57 -5.90
C CYS A 26 24.80 -1.04 -7.27
N LEU A 27 25.04 0.26 -7.38
CA LEU A 27 25.51 0.89 -8.63
C LEU A 27 26.84 0.34 -9.14
N LYS A 28 27.70 -0.18 -8.26
CA LYS A 28 29.01 -0.72 -8.62
C LYS A 28 29.03 -2.24 -8.83
N LYS A 29 28.14 -2.97 -8.19
CA LYS A 29 28.20 -4.44 -8.11
C LYS A 29 27.03 -5.17 -8.76
N TYR A 30 25.84 -4.57 -8.78
CA TYR A 30 24.63 -5.19 -9.31
C TYR A 30 24.23 -4.60 -10.67
N CYS A 31 25.20 -4.52 -11.60
CA CYS A 31 24.99 -3.91 -12.91
C CYS A 31 24.38 -4.86 -13.96
N GLY A 32 24.05 -6.11 -13.58
CA GLY A 32 23.43 -7.08 -14.46
C GLY A 32 21.91 -6.88 -14.56
N ASN A 33 21.32 -7.22 -15.73
CA ASN A 33 19.86 -7.22 -15.86
C ASN A 33 19.29 -8.49 -15.21
N PRO A 34 18.50 -8.38 -14.13
CA PRO A 34 17.94 -9.53 -13.44
C PRO A 34 16.95 -10.29 -14.33
N GLY A 35 17.00 -11.63 -14.29
CA GLY A 35 16.02 -12.49 -14.96
C GLY A 35 16.22 -12.69 -16.47
N ARG A 36 17.22 -12.08 -17.12
CA ARG A 36 17.44 -12.21 -18.57
C ARG A 36 18.57 -13.14 -18.98
N SER A 37 19.43 -13.53 -18.06
CA SER A 37 20.63 -14.31 -18.39
C SER A 37 21.12 -15.08 -17.19
N SER A 38 21.85 -16.17 -17.41
CA SER A 38 22.50 -16.98 -16.38
C SER A 38 23.94 -16.56 -16.06
N HIS A 39 24.44 -15.44 -16.59
CA HIS A 39 25.77 -14.97 -16.27
C HIS A 39 25.83 -14.37 -14.85
N LYS A 40 27.02 -14.38 -14.27
CA LYS A 40 27.27 -14.03 -12.86
C LYS A 40 26.63 -12.70 -12.42
N LEU A 41 26.73 -11.65 -13.23
CA LEU A 41 26.18 -10.32 -12.86
C LEU A 41 24.64 -10.31 -12.85
N SER A 42 23.99 -11.03 -13.75
CA SER A 42 22.54 -11.18 -13.78
C SER A 42 22.04 -11.96 -12.56
N LEU A 43 22.71 -13.05 -12.20
CA LEU A 43 22.38 -13.82 -10.99
C LEU A 43 22.54 -12.98 -9.72
N MET A 44 23.67 -12.29 -9.56
CA MET A 44 23.89 -11.38 -8.42
C MET A 44 22.80 -10.31 -8.29
N ALA A 45 22.35 -9.73 -9.39
CA ALA A 45 21.28 -8.73 -9.38
C ALA A 45 19.93 -9.36 -8.97
N SER A 46 19.63 -10.57 -9.47
CA SER A 46 18.41 -11.31 -9.12
C SER A 46 18.41 -11.71 -7.63
N GLU A 47 19.52 -12.22 -7.11
CA GLU A 47 19.68 -12.56 -5.69
C GLU A 47 19.51 -11.35 -4.78
N ALA A 48 20.06 -10.19 -5.18
CA ALA A 48 19.91 -8.96 -4.42
C ALA A 48 18.42 -8.52 -4.33
N ILE A 49 17.68 -8.56 -5.44
CA ILE A 49 16.24 -8.24 -5.46
C ILE A 49 15.46 -9.23 -4.60
N TYR A 50 15.75 -10.53 -4.73
CA TYR A 50 15.06 -11.57 -3.98
C TYR A 50 15.30 -11.43 -2.47
N SER A 51 16.54 -11.19 -2.06
CA SER A 51 16.88 -10.94 -0.65
C SER A 51 16.14 -9.72 -0.05
N VAL A 52 15.88 -8.68 -0.84
CA VAL A 52 15.05 -7.55 -0.38
C VAL A 52 13.58 -7.97 -0.25
N ARG A 53 13.05 -8.79 -1.18
CA ARG A 53 11.69 -9.34 -1.06
C ARG A 53 11.52 -10.17 0.21
N GLU A 54 12.49 -11.04 0.53
CA GLU A 54 12.48 -11.82 1.77
C GLU A 54 12.39 -10.92 3.00
N LYS A 55 13.26 -9.91 3.09
CA LYS A 55 13.26 -8.96 4.21
C LYS A 55 11.95 -8.18 4.34
N VAL A 56 11.34 -7.79 3.21
CA VAL A 56 10.05 -7.10 3.22
C VAL A 56 8.92 -8.07 3.59
N ALA A 57 8.97 -9.31 3.11
CA ALA A 57 8.00 -10.34 3.47
C ALA A 57 8.04 -10.62 4.98
N ASP A 58 9.23 -10.80 5.57
CA ASP A 58 9.42 -10.96 7.01
C ASP A 58 8.88 -9.75 7.79
N LEU A 59 9.20 -8.55 7.32
CA LEU A 59 8.81 -7.30 7.93
C LEU A 59 7.27 -7.11 7.93
N LEU A 60 6.59 -7.54 6.86
CA LEU A 60 5.13 -7.44 6.68
C LEU A 60 4.40 -8.71 7.13
N HIS A 61 5.11 -9.73 7.62
CA HIS A 61 4.55 -11.04 7.96
C HIS A 61 3.78 -11.68 6.78
N VAL A 62 4.31 -11.50 5.57
CA VAL A 62 3.79 -12.13 4.35
C VAL A 62 4.41 -13.51 4.19
N ASN A 63 3.60 -14.51 3.85
CA ASN A 63 4.03 -15.92 3.86
C ASN A 63 5.12 -16.24 2.85
N THR A 64 5.17 -15.55 1.71
CA THR A 64 6.13 -15.82 0.64
C THR A 64 6.69 -14.52 0.06
N PRO A 65 7.99 -14.45 -0.25
CA PRO A 65 8.62 -13.30 -0.89
C PRO A 65 8.03 -12.95 -2.26
N GLU A 66 7.44 -13.93 -2.96
CA GLU A 66 6.80 -13.76 -4.26
C GLU A 66 5.58 -12.83 -4.20
N ASN A 67 4.93 -12.72 -3.04
CA ASN A 67 3.83 -11.80 -2.81
C ASN A 67 4.29 -10.33 -2.63
N VAL A 68 5.60 -10.09 -2.58
CA VAL A 68 6.16 -8.73 -2.55
C VAL A 68 6.48 -8.27 -3.96
N VAL A 69 5.79 -7.24 -4.42
CA VAL A 69 5.99 -6.66 -5.75
C VAL A 69 6.52 -5.24 -5.64
N PHE A 70 7.65 -4.96 -6.29
CA PHE A 70 8.22 -3.61 -6.34
C PHE A 70 7.60 -2.80 -7.48
N THR A 71 7.29 -1.55 -7.19
CA THR A 71 6.82 -0.56 -8.16
C THR A 71 7.65 0.72 -8.05
N TYR A 72 7.50 1.66 -8.98
CA TYR A 72 8.22 2.93 -8.95
C TYR A 72 7.87 3.79 -7.72
N ASN A 73 6.64 3.70 -7.24
CA ASN A 73 6.14 4.43 -6.07
C ASN A 73 4.77 3.87 -5.63
N ALA A 74 4.29 4.32 -4.47
CA ALA A 74 2.99 3.93 -3.93
C ALA A 74 1.82 4.28 -4.87
N THR A 75 1.87 5.41 -5.58
CA THR A 75 0.83 5.78 -6.54
C THR A 75 0.68 4.73 -7.64
N TYR A 76 1.80 4.20 -8.14
CA TYR A 76 1.79 3.16 -9.17
C TYR A 76 1.25 1.84 -8.61
N ALA A 77 1.68 1.45 -7.41
CA ALA A 77 1.19 0.26 -6.72
C ALA A 77 -0.32 0.30 -6.49
N LEU A 78 -0.84 1.42 -5.96
CA LEU A 78 -2.27 1.63 -5.72
C LEU A 78 -3.09 1.60 -7.00
N ASN A 79 -2.60 2.24 -8.09
CA ASN A 79 -3.27 2.18 -9.38
C ASN A 79 -3.39 0.74 -9.92
N ILE A 80 -2.32 -0.06 -9.81
CA ILE A 80 -2.36 -1.49 -10.19
C ILE A 80 -3.38 -2.23 -9.33
N ALA A 81 -3.26 -2.15 -8.00
CA ALA A 81 -4.13 -2.85 -7.08
C ALA A 81 -5.61 -2.48 -7.30
N ILE A 82 -5.93 -1.19 -7.30
CA ILE A 82 -7.31 -0.70 -7.47
C ILE A 82 -7.90 -1.20 -8.79
N LYS A 83 -7.17 -1.02 -9.91
CA LYS A 83 -7.65 -1.44 -11.24
C LYS A 83 -7.77 -2.95 -11.42
N SER A 84 -7.04 -3.74 -10.61
CA SER A 84 -7.10 -5.21 -10.66
C SER A 84 -8.29 -5.79 -9.92
N PHE A 85 -8.74 -5.15 -8.85
CA PHE A 85 -9.81 -5.68 -7.98
C PHE A 85 -11.17 -5.03 -8.22
N VAL A 86 -11.21 -3.81 -8.77
CA VAL A 86 -12.47 -3.09 -9.01
C VAL A 86 -13.11 -3.53 -10.32
N THR A 87 -14.36 -3.95 -10.24
CA THR A 87 -15.17 -4.44 -11.38
C THR A 87 -16.29 -3.46 -11.73
N GLU A 88 -16.91 -3.63 -12.88
CA GLU A 88 -18.01 -2.78 -13.34
C GLU A 88 -19.18 -2.72 -12.35
N LYS A 89 -19.78 -1.54 -12.21
CA LYS A 89 -21.00 -1.27 -11.42
C LYS A 89 -20.90 -1.72 -9.96
N CYS A 90 -19.67 -1.96 -9.43
CA CYS A 90 -19.50 -2.27 -8.04
C CYS A 90 -19.52 -1.01 -7.16
N HIS A 91 -19.72 -1.22 -5.87
CA HIS A 91 -19.59 -0.19 -4.85
C HIS A 91 -18.31 -0.44 -4.03
N ILE A 92 -17.60 0.64 -3.70
CA ILE A 92 -16.36 0.66 -2.91
C ILE A 92 -16.57 1.55 -1.69
N ILE A 93 -16.01 1.17 -0.56
CA ILE A 93 -15.93 2.02 0.63
C ILE A 93 -14.51 2.57 0.73
N THR A 94 -14.37 3.86 0.94
CA THR A 94 -13.08 4.56 1.11
C THR A 94 -13.14 5.50 2.32
N SER A 95 -12.09 6.27 2.63
CA SER A 95 -12.10 7.26 3.72
C SER A 95 -12.06 8.70 3.19
N ASP A 96 -12.33 9.67 4.07
CA ASP A 96 -12.37 11.09 3.75
C ASP A 96 -10.98 11.74 3.71
N PHE A 97 -9.93 11.05 4.16
CA PHE A 97 -8.55 11.56 4.12
C PHE A 97 -7.63 10.81 3.15
N GLU A 98 -8.22 10.26 2.09
CA GLU A 98 -7.45 9.56 1.07
C GLU A 98 -6.51 10.47 0.29
N HIS A 99 -5.34 9.94 0.00
CA HIS A 99 -4.43 10.59 -0.93
C HIS A 99 -4.98 10.52 -2.37
N ASN A 100 -4.57 11.47 -3.22
CA ASN A 100 -4.93 11.51 -4.66
C ASN A 100 -4.60 10.21 -5.41
N SER A 101 -3.66 9.40 -4.91
CA SER A 101 -3.32 8.08 -5.46
C SER A 101 -4.44 7.06 -5.37
N VAL A 102 -5.41 7.27 -4.47
CA VAL A 102 -6.63 6.46 -4.31
C VAL A 102 -7.81 7.14 -5.02
N ILE A 103 -8.05 8.42 -4.75
CA ILE A 103 -9.25 9.12 -5.27
C ILE A 103 -9.24 9.23 -6.81
N ARG A 104 -8.09 9.58 -7.42
CA ARG A 104 -8.03 9.72 -8.88
C ARG A 104 -8.33 8.43 -9.66
N PRO A 105 -7.78 7.26 -9.29
CA PRO A 105 -8.19 6.00 -9.89
C PRO A 105 -9.68 5.70 -9.70
N LEU A 106 -10.25 5.93 -8.50
CA LEU A 106 -11.67 5.70 -8.24
C LEU A 106 -12.55 6.61 -9.12
N GLU A 107 -12.23 7.90 -9.24
CA GLU A 107 -12.94 8.83 -10.12
C GLU A 107 -12.83 8.44 -11.61
N SER A 108 -11.67 7.93 -12.03
CA SER A 108 -11.50 7.41 -13.38
C SER A 108 -12.37 6.18 -13.63
N LEU A 109 -12.38 5.22 -12.71
CA LEU A 109 -13.17 4.00 -12.81
C LEU A 109 -14.68 4.28 -12.70
N LYS A 110 -15.09 5.28 -11.93
CA LYS A 110 -16.48 5.76 -11.90
C LYS A 110 -16.96 6.17 -13.27
N LYS A 111 -16.14 6.90 -14.03
CA LYS A 111 -16.47 7.31 -15.40
C LYS A 111 -16.41 6.16 -16.40
N LEU A 112 -15.46 5.23 -16.25
CA LEU A 112 -15.22 4.17 -17.22
C LEU A 112 -16.09 2.93 -17.00
N LEU A 113 -16.28 2.54 -15.74
CA LEU A 113 -16.94 1.30 -15.34
C LEU A 113 -18.26 1.50 -14.59
N GLY A 114 -18.67 2.75 -14.36
CA GLY A 114 -19.90 3.06 -13.64
C GLY A 114 -19.88 2.59 -12.18
N ILE A 115 -18.71 2.56 -11.54
CA ILE A 115 -18.63 2.22 -10.12
C ILE A 115 -19.19 3.36 -9.26
N GLU A 116 -19.58 3.03 -8.04
CA GLU A 116 -19.88 4.00 -7.01
C GLU A 116 -18.91 3.83 -5.84
N TYR A 117 -18.68 4.88 -5.06
CA TYR A 117 -18.00 4.76 -3.79
C TYR A 117 -18.61 5.65 -2.73
N SER A 118 -18.53 5.22 -1.47
CA SER A 118 -18.96 5.95 -0.29
C SER A 118 -17.77 6.16 0.64
N THR A 119 -17.81 7.25 1.41
CA THR A 119 -16.70 7.70 2.23
C THR A 119 -17.02 7.52 3.71
N ILE A 120 -16.11 6.89 4.47
CA ILE A 120 -16.12 6.85 5.92
C ILE A 120 -15.56 8.17 6.42
N GLU A 121 -16.22 8.82 7.36
CA GLU A 121 -15.69 9.96 8.09
C GLU A 121 -14.75 9.48 9.20
N ALA A 122 -13.50 9.98 9.21
CA ALA A 122 -12.46 9.52 10.13
C ALA A 122 -12.81 9.69 11.62
N CYS A 123 -13.58 10.71 11.96
CA CYS A 123 -14.04 10.98 13.33
C CYS A 123 -15.26 10.16 13.79
N SER A 124 -15.80 9.28 12.92
CA SER A 124 -16.98 8.48 13.20
C SER A 124 -16.63 7.14 13.88
N ASP A 125 -17.64 6.45 14.40
CA ASP A 125 -17.51 5.02 14.73
C ASP A 125 -17.39 4.22 13.43
N ILE A 126 -16.17 3.76 13.15
CA ILE A 126 -15.81 3.09 11.90
C ILE A 126 -16.66 1.84 11.64
N LEU A 127 -16.91 1.04 12.68
CA LEU A 127 -17.70 -0.18 12.51
C LEU A 127 -19.17 0.13 12.16
N THR A 128 -19.76 1.11 12.80
CA THR A 128 -21.13 1.57 12.49
C THR A 128 -21.20 2.18 11.10
N SER A 129 -20.21 3.00 10.72
CA SER A 129 -20.12 3.58 9.37
C SER A 129 -20.00 2.51 8.28
N LEU A 130 -19.14 1.49 8.49
CA LEU A 130 -19.01 0.37 7.55
C LEU A 130 -20.33 -0.37 7.35
N LYS A 131 -21.04 -0.68 8.44
CA LYS A 131 -22.36 -1.34 8.37
C LYS A 131 -23.39 -0.52 7.60
N HIS A 132 -23.41 0.80 7.83
CA HIS A 132 -24.35 1.71 7.18
C HIS A 132 -24.04 1.90 5.68
N LEU A 133 -22.78 1.98 5.32
CA LEU A 133 -22.34 2.21 3.94
C LEU A 133 -22.33 0.95 3.07
N THR A 134 -22.32 -0.24 3.67
CA THR A 134 -22.26 -1.50 2.92
C THR A 134 -23.58 -1.75 2.20
N ARG A 135 -23.48 -2.05 0.89
CA ARG A 135 -24.59 -2.34 -0.02
C ARG A 135 -24.42 -3.75 -0.60
N ALA A 136 -25.46 -4.29 -1.22
CA ALA A 136 -25.44 -5.60 -1.86
C ALA A 136 -24.35 -5.72 -2.96
N ASN A 137 -24.02 -4.62 -3.64
CA ASN A 137 -22.97 -4.56 -4.66
C ASN A 137 -21.61 -4.06 -4.13
N THR A 138 -21.44 -3.92 -2.81
CA THR A 138 -20.12 -3.57 -2.22
C THR A 138 -19.16 -4.72 -2.44
N LYS A 139 -17.98 -4.42 -3.01
CA LYS A 139 -16.94 -5.42 -3.31
C LYS A 139 -15.69 -5.26 -2.47
N GLY A 140 -15.40 -4.07 -1.98
CA GLY A 140 -14.17 -3.85 -1.24
C GLY A 140 -14.10 -2.55 -0.47
N ILE A 141 -13.06 -2.50 0.35
CA ILE A 141 -12.65 -1.33 1.14
C ILE A 141 -11.27 -0.92 0.67
N ILE A 142 -11.08 0.37 0.41
CA ILE A 142 -9.79 0.96 -0.01
C ILE A 142 -9.53 2.16 0.88
N CYS A 143 -8.57 2.06 1.79
CA CYS A 143 -8.30 3.11 2.77
C CYS A 143 -6.83 3.35 3.01
N SER A 144 -6.46 4.62 3.22
CA SER A 144 -5.21 5.00 3.87
C SER A 144 -5.32 4.74 5.38
N ILE A 145 -4.30 4.13 5.99
CA ILE A 145 -4.31 3.88 7.44
C ILE A 145 -3.99 5.12 8.23
N ALA A 146 -3.21 6.03 7.67
CA ALA A 146 -2.90 7.31 8.31
C ALA A 146 -2.90 8.44 7.30
N SER A 147 -3.48 9.57 7.70
CA SER A 147 -3.48 10.79 6.90
C SER A 147 -2.08 11.42 6.88
N ASN A 148 -1.60 11.76 5.69
CA ASN A 148 -0.37 12.54 5.53
C ASN A 148 -0.54 14.03 5.87
N VAL A 149 -1.76 14.50 6.08
CA VAL A 149 -2.08 15.91 6.34
C VAL A 149 -2.33 16.17 7.82
N ILE A 150 -3.23 15.40 8.43
CA ILE A 150 -3.67 15.61 9.81
C ILE A 150 -3.10 14.59 10.80
N GLY A 151 -2.55 13.47 10.31
CA GLY A 151 -1.94 12.43 11.15
C GLY A 151 -2.94 11.47 11.82
N ASP A 152 -4.23 11.64 11.60
CA ASP A 152 -5.26 10.72 12.10
C ASP A 152 -5.12 9.33 11.47
N THR A 153 -5.53 8.30 12.23
CA THR A 153 -5.37 6.90 11.83
C THR A 153 -6.70 6.15 11.86
N LEU A 154 -6.87 5.20 10.94
CA LEU A 154 -7.98 4.25 10.96
C LEU A 154 -7.60 2.95 11.68
N PRO A 155 -8.54 2.31 12.40
CA PRO A 155 -8.30 1.07 13.09
C PRO A 155 -8.23 -0.11 12.11
N LEU A 156 -7.02 -0.48 11.68
CA LEU A 156 -6.79 -1.55 10.69
C LEU A 156 -7.47 -2.87 11.06
N GLN A 157 -7.47 -3.24 12.36
CA GLN A 157 -8.08 -4.50 12.79
C GLN A 157 -9.58 -4.51 12.51
N VAL A 158 -10.28 -3.41 12.79
CA VAL A 158 -11.73 -3.27 12.52
C VAL A 158 -12.02 -3.39 11.03
N LEU A 159 -11.23 -2.69 10.18
CA LEU A 159 -11.35 -2.76 8.72
C LEU A 159 -11.12 -4.19 8.20
N SER A 160 -10.08 -4.85 8.69
CA SER A 160 -9.71 -6.21 8.27
C SER A 160 -10.75 -7.24 8.67
N ASP A 161 -11.23 -7.19 9.93
CA ASP A 161 -12.24 -8.14 10.41
C ASP A 161 -13.57 -7.91 9.69
N TYR A 162 -13.96 -6.66 9.47
CA TYR A 162 -15.17 -6.35 8.73
C TYR A 162 -15.09 -6.82 7.28
N ALA A 163 -14.00 -6.55 6.59
CA ALA A 163 -13.81 -6.99 5.20
C ALA A 163 -13.87 -8.52 5.08
N ARG A 164 -13.19 -9.24 6.00
CA ARG A 164 -13.19 -10.70 6.04
C ARG A 164 -14.59 -11.27 6.27
N ASN A 165 -15.31 -10.75 7.26
CA ASN A 165 -16.63 -11.24 7.63
C ASN A 165 -17.69 -11.00 6.54
N ASN A 166 -17.48 -10.01 5.67
CA ASN A 166 -18.38 -9.66 4.58
C ASN A 166 -17.87 -10.06 3.19
N SER A 167 -16.78 -10.85 3.12
CA SER A 167 -16.15 -11.29 1.86
C SER A 167 -15.77 -10.12 0.93
N LEU A 168 -15.33 -9.01 1.50
CA LEU A 168 -14.86 -7.84 0.77
C LEU A 168 -13.34 -7.92 0.61
N PHE A 169 -12.81 -7.45 -0.54
CA PHE A 169 -11.38 -7.20 -0.62
C PHE A 169 -10.99 -5.96 0.20
N LEU A 170 -9.75 -5.93 0.67
CA LEU A 170 -9.20 -4.82 1.44
C LEU A 170 -7.88 -4.37 0.81
N ILE A 171 -7.83 -3.11 0.35
CA ILE A 171 -6.60 -2.46 -0.10
C ILE A 171 -6.25 -1.36 0.89
N ILE A 172 -5.02 -1.42 1.41
CA ILE A 172 -4.53 -0.49 2.43
C ILE A 172 -3.35 0.30 1.88
N ASP A 173 -3.47 1.62 1.88
CA ASP A 173 -2.33 2.52 1.74
C ASP A 173 -1.67 2.72 3.11
N ALA A 174 -0.51 2.09 3.29
CA ALA A 174 0.27 2.17 4.51
C ALA A 174 1.47 3.13 4.41
N SER A 175 1.52 4.00 3.40
CA SER A 175 2.65 4.89 3.12
C SER A 175 3.06 5.74 4.32
N GLN A 176 2.14 6.12 5.19
CA GLN A 176 2.39 6.94 6.38
C GLN A 176 2.41 6.16 7.70
N ALA A 177 1.89 4.93 7.72
CA ALA A 177 1.58 4.25 8.98
C ALA A 177 2.48 3.06 9.32
N TYR A 178 3.28 2.58 8.38
CA TYR A 178 3.98 1.32 8.53
C TYR A 178 4.83 1.21 9.82
N ARG A 179 5.38 2.31 10.31
CA ARG A 179 6.29 2.35 11.46
C ARG A 179 5.59 2.57 12.82
N TYR A 180 4.32 2.98 12.82
CA TYR A 180 3.59 3.41 14.03
C TYR A 180 2.58 2.39 14.55
N SER A 181 2.29 1.36 13.79
CA SER A 181 1.39 0.28 14.20
C SER A 181 2.12 -1.05 14.14
N HIS A 182 1.91 -1.91 15.13
CA HIS A 182 2.33 -3.32 15.06
C HIS A 182 1.47 -4.01 13.99
N PHE A 183 1.82 -3.78 12.73
CA PHE A 183 1.15 -4.37 11.59
C PHE A 183 1.41 -5.86 11.54
N GLN A 184 0.44 -6.67 11.95
CA GLN A 184 0.37 -8.07 11.56
C GLN A 184 -0.61 -8.19 10.39
N ILE A 185 -0.10 -8.10 9.17
CA ILE A 185 -0.89 -8.40 7.96
C ILE A 185 -0.96 -9.92 7.85
N ARG A 186 -2.01 -10.55 8.38
CA ARG A 186 -2.31 -11.93 8.04
C ARG A 186 -3.01 -11.96 6.68
N CYS A 187 -2.22 -12.01 5.60
CA CYS A 187 -2.76 -12.28 4.27
C CYS A 187 -3.29 -13.70 4.23
N HIS A 188 -4.60 -13.87 4.26
CA HIS A 188 -5.26 -15.12 3.89
C HIS A 188 -5.65 -14.99 2.42
N LEU A 189 -4.72 -15.30 1.51
CA LEU A 189 -5.05 -15.57 0.12
C LEU A 189 -5.78 -16.92 0.08
N ARG A 190 -7.04 -16.93 -0.33
CA ARG A 190 -7.74 -18.11 -0.86
C ARG A 190 -7.63 -18.13 -2.36
#